data_8d5e1d1dab64b8cf53fbeb3056674617
#
_entry.id   8d5e1d1dab64b8cf53fbeb3056674617
#
_cell.length_a   1.000
_cell.length_b   1.000
_cell.length_c   1.000
_cell.angle_alpha   90.00
_cell.angle_beta   90.00
_cell.angle_gamma   90.00
#
_symmetry.space_group_name_H-M   'P 1'
#
loop_
_entity.id
_entity.type
_entity.pdbx_description
1 polymer ?
#
loop_
_entity_poly.entity_id
_entity_poly.type
_entity_poly.pdbx_seq_one_letter_code
_entity_poly.pdbx_strand_id
1 'polypeptide(L)'
;MDLCNFKFITEDAIIRRRYWIDEIVKLSGHFVNDSSRVENEIIDEVKKSGSQALLDHLRLCTAIPESYDHDSSEEKLYSKYTDALISECFKYLGLNSIVLTERADAADVEVVCDSYSFVADAKVFRLSRTAKNQKDFKVQAMDGWRNTKDFAMVVCPIYQLPTKSSQIYQQAILRNVCVFTYTHLAVLIRYSAIATTEDSKNLLGEIF
;
A
#
# COMPACT_ATOMS: atom_id res chain seq x y z
N MET A 1 1.86 27.23 7.56
CA MET A 1 2.47 26.40 6.50
C MET A 1 1.98 26.96 5.16
N ASP A 2 2.88 27.48 4.34
CA ASP A 2 2.52 28.06 3.05
C ASP A 2 2.26 26.93 2.04
N LEU A 3 1.01 26.63 1.76
CA LEU A 3 0.59 25.58 0.83
C LEU A 3 0.94 25.91 -0.63
N CYS A 4 1.22 27.17 -0.95
CA CYS A 4 1.51 27.62 -2.31
C CYS A 4 2.93 27.28 -2.79
N ASN A 5 3.87 27.02 -1.87
CA ASN A 5 5.26 26.65 -2.18
C ASN A 5 5.56 25.16 -2.05
N PHE A 6 4.54 24.32 -2.00
CA PHE A 6 4.69 22.89 -1.77
C PHE A 6 5.05 22.16 -3.09
N LYS A 7 6.29 21.71 -3.19
CA LYS A 7 6.68 20.77 -4.26
C LYS A 7 6.15 19.38 -3.93
N PHE A 8 5.20 18.89 -4.70
CA PHE A 8 4.61 17.56 -4.51
C PHE A 8 5.60 16.43 -4.77
N ILE A 9 6.48 16.57 -5.77
CA ILE A 9 7.54 15.63 -6.10
C ILE A 9 8.86 16.38 -6.00
N THR A 10 9.71 15.96 -5.08
CA THR A 10 11.05 16.52 -4.88
C THR A 10 12.09 15.75 -5.68
N GLU A 11 13.29 16.33 -5.84
CA GLU A 11 14.42 15.61 -6.44
C GLU A 11 14.79 14.37 -5.60
N ASP A 12 14.74 14.48 -4.28
CA ASP A 12 15.00 13.36 -3.36
C ASP A 12 13.99 12.22 -3.57
N ALA A 13 12.71 12.53 -3.82
CA ALA A 13 11.71 11.52 -4.13
C ALA A 13 12.03 10.79 -5.45
N ILE A 14 12.53 11.50 -6.46
CA ILE A 14 12.92 10.90 -7.75
C ILE A 14 14.16 10.02 -7.57
N ILE A 15 15.15 10.49 -6.80
CA ILE A 15 16.37 9.71 -6.48
C ILE A 15 15.98 8.43 -5.74
N ARG A 16 15.14 8.54 -4.71
CA ARG A 16 14.61 7.41 -3.96
C ARG A 16 13.88 6.42 -4.88
N ARG A 17 13.04 6.91 -5.78
CA ARG A 17 12.34 6.05 -6.74
C ARG A 17 13.32 5.28 -7.65
N ARG A 18 14.34 5.92 -8.17
CA ARG A 18 15.38 5.27 -8.99
C ARG A 18 16.12 4.21 -8.20
N TYR A 19 16.57 4.56 -6.99
CA TYR A 19 17.22 3.62 -6.09
C TYR A 19 16.40 2.35 -5.92
N TRP A 20 15.10 2.48 -5.59
CA TRP A 20 14.23 1.32 -5.37
C TRP A 20 13.96 0.50 -6.63
N ILE A 21 13.88 1.12 -7.80
CA ILE A 21 13.78 0.40 -9.07
C ILE A 21 15.03 -0.47 -9.29
N ASP A 22 16.21 0.10 -9.05
CA ASP A 22 17.50 -0.60 -9.23
C ASP A 22 17.75 -1.63 -8.11
N GLU A 23 17.21 -1.41 -6.92
CA GLU A 23 17.35 -2.33 -5.79
C GLU A 23 16.52 -3.59 -5.95
N ILE A 24 15.30 -3.45 -6.43
CA ILE A 24 14.38 -4.58 -6.63
C ILE A 24 14.91 -5.57 -7.67
N VAL A 25 15.67 -5.14 -8.67
CA VAL A 25 16.27 -6.06 -9.68
C VAL A 25 17.46 -6.86 -9.17
N LYS A 26 17.99 -6.57 -7.98
CA LYS A 26 19.09 -7.31 -7.36
C LYS A 26 18.59 -8.61 -6.72
N LEU A 27 18.30 -9.59 -7.54
CA LEU A 27 17.78 -10.89 -7.10
C LEU A 27 18.91 -11.81 -6.64
N SER A 28 18.74 -12.45 -5.48
CA SER A 28 19.66 -13.49 -4.96
C SER A 28 19.37 -14.88 -5.52
N GLY A 29 18.25 -15.06 -6.21
CA GLY A 29 17.72 -16.35 -6.63
C GLY A 29 16.86 -17.04 -5.56
N HIS A 30 16.74 -16.46 -4.37
CA HIS A 30 15.91 -16.95 -3.27
C HIS A 30 14.85 -15.90 -2.90
N PHE A 31 13.65 -16.03 -3.46
CA PHE A 31 12.58 -15.02 -3.36
C PHE A 31 12.23 -14.62 -1.91
N VAL A 32 12.22 -15.56 -0.97
CA VAL A 32 11.95 -15.29 0.45
C VAL A 32 13.00 -14.35 1.05
N ASN A 33 14.30 -14.59 0.73
CA ASN A 33 15.39 -13.74 1.20
C ASN A 33 15.31 -12.33 0.58
N ASP A 34 14.99 -12.26 -0.72
CA ASP A 34 14.85 -10.99 -1.42
C ASP A 34 13.66 -10.20 -0.88
N SER A 35 12.54 -10.87 -0.59
CA SER A 35 11.36 -10.24 0.04
C SER A 35 11.69 -9.68 1.43
N SER A 36 12.35 -10.47 2.28
CA SER A 36 12.78 -10.02 3.62
C SER A 36 13.78 -8.87 3.55
N ARG A 37 14.70 -8.87 2.58
CA ARG A 37 15.64 -7.78 2.35
C ARG A 37 14.90 -6.49 2.02
N VAL A 38 13.97 -6.52 1.06
CA VAL A 38 13.17 -5.36 0.65
C VAL A 38 12.33 -4.83 1.80
N GLU A 39 11.70 -5.70 2.58
CA GLU A 39 10.92 -5.31 3.75
C GLU A 39 11.80 -4.61 4.81
N ASN A 40 12.94 -5.21 5.16
CA ASN A 40 13.85 -4.62 6.15
C ASN A 40 14.40 -3.27 5.69
N GLU A 41 14.71 -3.12 4.41
CA GLU A 41 15.25 -1.89 3.85
C GLU A 41 14.22 -0.75 3.88
N ILE A 42 12.95 -1.01 3.58
CA ILE A 42 11.87 -0.03 3.73
C ILE A 42 11.69 0.38 5.20
N ILE A 43 11.72 -0.57 6.12
CA ILE A 43 11.62 -0.31 7.56
C ILE A 43 12.76 0.61 8.02
N ASP A 44 13.98 0.34 7.61
CA ASP A 44 15.14 1.13 7.99
C ASP A 44 15.15 2.52 7.35
N GLU A 45 14.68 2.63 6.10
CA GLU A 45 14.51 3.93 5.46
C GLU A 45 13.43 4.78 6.15
N VAL A 46 12.31 4.18 6.53
CA VAL A 46 11.23 4.88 7.27
C VAL A 46 11.71 5.29 8.65
N LYS A 47 12.46 4.45 9.38
CA LYS A 47 13.08 4.83 10.66
C LYS A 47 14.01 6.05 10.53
N LYS A 48 14.76 6.11 9.44
CA LYS A 48 15.73 7.19 9.20
C LYS A 48 15.08 8.49 8.74
N SER A 49 14.09 8.42 7.87
CA SER A 49 13.52 9.58 7.14
C SER A 49 12.06 9.89 7.51
N GLY A 50 11.44 9.06 8.32
CA GLY A 50 10.08 9.26 8.86
C GLY A 50 9.01 9.41 7.77
N SER A 51 8.06 10.29 8.03
CA SER A 51 6.93 10.55 7.12
C SER A 51 7.34 11.01 5.72
N GLN A 52 8.50 11.64 5.57
CA GLN A 52 8.95 12.08 4.26
C GLN A 52 9.24 10.90 3.33
N ALA A 53 9.88 9.83 3.85
CA ALA A 53 10.07 8.60 3.09
C ALA A 53 8.74 8.01 2.65
N LEU A 54 7.80 7.83 3.58
CA LEU A 54 6.46 7.30 3.28
C LEU A 54 5.75 8.10 2.19
N LEU A 55 5.78 9.44 2.29
CA LEU A 55 5.13 10.31 1.31
C LEU A 55 5.75 10.21 -0.08
N ASP A 56 7.08 10.13 -0.16
CA ASP A 56 7.79 10.00 -1.42
C ASP A 56 7.49 8.66 -2.09
N HIS A 57 7.49 7.58 -1.30
CA HIS A 57 7.08 6.26 -1.79
C HIS A 57 5.64 6.23 -2.27
N LEU A 58 4.69 6.68 -1.45
CA LEU A 58 3.25 6.66 -1.78
C LEU A 58 2.91 7.43 -3.06
N ARG A 59 3.68 8.46 -3.38
CA ARG A 59 3.51 9.25 -4.62
C ARG A 59 4.01 8.53 -5.87
N LEU A 60 5.02 7.69 -5.74
CA LEU A 60 5.77 7.14 -6.87
C LEU A 60 5.70 5.61 -6.99
N CYS A 61 5.22 4.89 -5.98
CA CYS A 61 5.13 3.42 -5.99
C CYS A 61 3.99 2.86 -6.85
N THR A 62 3.08 3.69 -7.31
CA THR A 62 1.79 3.26 -7.87
C THR A 62 1.90 2.55 -9.22
N ALA A 63 3.01 2.71 -9.93
CA ALA A 63 3.25 2.09 -11.22
C ALA A 63 4.45 1.13 -11.15
N ILE A 64 4.23 -0.13 -11.53
CA ILE A 64 5.31 -1.09 -11.75
C ILE A 64 6.18 -0.59 -12.92
N PRO A 65 7.52 -0.60 -12.80
CA PRO A 65 8.39 -0.21 -13.89
C PRO A 65 8.15 -1.07 -15.14
N GLU A 66 8.00 -0.41 -16.29
CA GLU A 66 7.81 -1.10 -17.58
C GLU A 66 9.08 -1.85 -18.04
N SER A 67 10.23 -1.58 -17.40
CA SER A 67 11.50 -2.27 -17.63
C SER A 67 11.57 -3.69 -17.03
N TYR A 68 10.64 -4.02 -16.11
CA TYR A 68 10.58 -5.38 -15.58
C TYR A 68 9.82 -6.28 -16.56
N ASP A 69 10.21 -7.55 -16.65
CA ASP A 69 9.48 -8.52 -17.46
C ASP A 69 8.13 -8.86 -16.82
N HIS A 70 7.17 -9.28 -17.64
CA HIS A 70 5.86 -9.73 -17.16
C HIS A 70 5.99 -11.03 -16.35
N ASP A 71 5.25 -11.10 -15.24
CA ASP A 71 5.24 -12.26 -14.32
C ASP A 71 6.61 -12.61 -13.75
N SER A 72 7.56 -11.68 -13.84
CA SER A 72 8.93 -11.85 -13.35
C SER A 72 9.03 -11.83 -11.83
N SER A 73 10.19 -12.24 -11.32
CA SER A 73 10.49 -12.14 -9.89
C SER A 73 10.56 -10.69 -9.42
N GLU A 74 11.03 -9.77 -10.26
CA GLU A 74 11.08 -8.32 -9.99
C GLU A 74 9.68 -7.75 -9.83
N GLU A 75 8.74 -8.12 -10.71
CA GLU A 75 7.34 -7.68 -10.60
C GLU A 75 6.68 -8.19 -9.32
N LYS A 76 6.93 -9.44 -8.95
CA LYS A 76 6.44 -10.03 -7.69
C LYS A 76 7.09 -9.38 -6.47
N LEU A 77 8.39 -9.10 -6.53
CA LEU A 77 9.12 -8.45 -5.45
C LEU A 77 8.68 -6.98 -5.29
N TYR A 78 8.33 -6.32 -6.40
CA TYR A 78 7.74 -4.98 -6.35
C TYR A 78 6.39 -4.96 -5.62
N SER A 79 5.58 -6.02 -5.77
CA SER A 79 4.36 -6.16 -4.98
C SER A 79 4.68 -6.30 -3.48
N LYS A 80 5.69 -7.10 -3.11
CA LYS A 80 6.13 -7.22 -1.72
C LYS A 80 6.66 -5.91 -1.13
N TYR A 81 7.36 -5.10 -1.94
CA TYR A 81 7.73 -3.74 -1.56
C TYR A 81 6.51 -2.88 -1.22
N THR A 82 5.44 -2.95 -2.02
CA THR A 82 4.23 -2.16 -1.73
C THR A 82 3.43 -2.68 -0.55
N ASP A 83 3.43 -3.98 -0.29
CA ASP A 83 2.84 -4.55 0.93
C ASP A 83 3.57 -4.05 2.18
N ALA A 84 4.90 -4.10 2.17
CA ALA A 84 5.72 -3.56 3.26
C ALA A 84 5.50 -2.05 3.45
N LEU A 85 5.41 -1.29 2.36
CA LEU A 85 5.15 0.14 2.40
C LEU A 85 3.82 0.49 3.08
N ILE A 86 2.71 -0.18 2.70
CA ILE A 86 1.42 0.11 3.34
C ILE A 86 1.41 -0.31 4.81
N SER A 87 2.10 -1.40 5.15
CA SER A 87 2.27 -1.82 6.55
C SER A 87 3.00 -0.75 7.37
N GLU A 88 4.09 -0.18 6.86
CA GLU A 88 4.81 0.91 7.53
C GLU A 88 3.97 2.20 7.61
N CYS A 89 3.10 2.48 6.62
CA CYS A 89 2.14 3.58 6.71
C CYS A 89 1.17 3.38 7.88
N PHE A 90 0.62 2.19 8.05
CA PHE A 90 -0.30 1.89 9.16
C PHE A 90 0.41 1.97 10.52
N LYS A 91 1.64 1.47 10.63
CA LYS A 91 2.47 1.63 11.84
C LYS A 91 2.72 3.10 12.17
N TYR A 92 3.01 3.91 11.15
CA TYR A 92 3.22 5.35 11.32
C TYR A 92 1.96 6.07 11.82
N LEU A 93 0.77 5.61 11.41
CA LEU A 93 -0.51 6.09 11.92
C LEU A 93 -0.86 5.57 13.32
N GLY A 94 0.02 4.78 13.94
CA GLY A 94 -0.15 4.26 15.30
C GLY A 94 -0.91 2.94 15.41
N LEU A 95 -1.09 2.21 14.30
CA LEU A 95 -1.72 0.89 14.32
C LEU A 95 -0.68 -0.22 14.40
N ASN A 96 -1.08 -1.38 14.89
CA ASN A 96 -0.29 -2.60 14.83
C ASN A 96 -0.45 -3.23 13.45
N SER A 97 0.60 -3.30 12.67
CA SER A 97 0.56 -3.83 11.31
C SER A 97 1.69 -4.83 11.07
N ILE A 98 1.37 -5.94 10.40
CA ILE A 98 2.32 -6.97 10.01
C ILE A 98 2.11 -7.38 8.55
N VAL A 99 3.19 -7.65 7.83
CA VAL A 99 3.15 -8.28 6.52
C VAL A 99 3.05 -9.80 6.72
N LEU A 100 2.11 -10.44 6.04
CA LEU A 100 1.89 -11.88 6.14
C LEU A 100 2.71 -12.61 5.07
N THR A 101 3.64 -13.47 5.48
CA THR A 101 4.61 -14.11 4.58
C THR A 101 4.23 -15.53 4.15
N GLU A 102 3.34 -16.22 4.85
CA GLU A 102 3.24 -17.68 4.79
C GLU A 102 1.94 -18.27 4.24
N ARG A 103 1.04 -17.50 3.67
CA ARG A 103 -0.26 -18.05 3.21
C ARG A 103 -0.52 -17.79 1.73
N ALA A 104 -0.56 -18.86 0.95
CA ALA A 104 -1.32 -18.87 -0.30
C ALA A 104 -2.80 -18.57 0.05
N ASP A 105 -3.47 -17.75 -0.76
CA ASP A 105 -4.88 -17.35 -0.54
C ASP A 105 -5.15 -16.60 0.78
N ALA A 106 -4.28 -15.67 1.16
CA ALA A 106 -4.48 -14.72 2.25
C ALA A 106 -4.26 -13.28 1.77
N ALA A 107 -4.70 -12.33 2.59
CA ALA A 107 -4.31 -10.92 2.42
C ALA A 107 -2.82 -10.75 2.73
N ASP A 108 -2.20 -9.70 2.19
CA ASP A 108 -0.78 -9.47 2.36
C ASP A 108 -0.42 -8.76 3.66
N VAL A 109 -1.34 -8.00 4.24
CA VAL A 109 -1.12 -7.21 5.47
C VAL A 109 -2.28 -7.40 6.44
N GLU A 110 -1.96 -7.59 7.72
CA GLU A 110 -2.90 -7.59 8.83
C GLU A 110 -2.70 -6.37 9.71
N VAL A 111 -3.79 -5.71 10.11
CA VAL A 111 -3.78 -4.49 10.91
C VAL A 111 -4.76 -4.61 12.07
N VAL A 112 -4.32 -4.23 13.26
CA VAL A 112 -5.12 -4.25 14.48
C VAL A 112 -4.89 -2.98 15.28
N CYS A 113 -5.97 -2.41 15.81
CA CYS A 113 -5.93 -1.43 16.89
C CYS A 113 -6.98 -1.78 17.95
N ASP A 114 -7.11 -0.94 18.97
CA ASP A 114 -8.00 -1.23 20.11
C ASP A 114 -9.50 -1.19 19.71
N SER A 115 -9.85 -0.47 18.65
CA SER A 115 -11.24 -0.20 18.27
C SER A 115 -11.70 -1.02 17.07
N TYR A 116 -10.80 -1.43 16.17
CA TYR A 116 -11.10 -2.16 14.95
C TYR A 116 -9.89 -2.94 14.42
N SER A 117 -10.17 -3.84 13.48
CA SER A 117 -9.15 -4.65 12.83
C SER A 117 -9.49 -4.86 11.35
N PHE A 118 -8.46 -4.97 10.51
CA PHE A 118 -8.67 -5.23 9.09
C PHE A 118 -7.49 -5.97 8.45
N VAL A 119 -7.75 -6.53 7.28
CA VAL A 119 -6.72 -7.01 6.37
C VAL A 119 -6.57 -6.06 5.21
N ALA A 120 -5.37 -5.91 4.66
CA ALA A 120 -5.12 -5.06 3.51
C ALA A 120 -4.30 -5.79 2.44
N ASP A 121 -4.50 -5.36 1.19
CA ASP A 121 -3.81 -5.88 0.01
C ASP A 121 -3.44 -4.70 -0.90
N ALA A 122 -2.14 -4.55 -1.18
CA ALA A 122 -1.61 -3.48 -2.01
C ALA A 122 -1.68 -3.86 -3.49
N LYS A 123 -2.38 -3.08 -4.29
CA LYS A 123 -2.45 -3.27 -5.74
C LYS A 123 -1.58 -2.25 -6.45
N VAL A 124 -0.70 -2.73 -7.28
CA VAL A 124 0.10 -1.93 -8.22
C VAL A 124 -0.06 -2.49 -9.62
N PHE A 125 0.01 -1.61 -10.61
CA PHE A 125 -0.22 -1.99 -11.99
C PHE A 125 0.80 -1.30 -12.89
N ARG A 126 1.08 -1.92 -14.04
CA ARG A 126 1.79 -1.24 -15.12
C ARG A 126 0.92 -0.14 -15.70
N LEU A 127 1.51 0.94 -16.17
CA LEU A 127 0.77 2.01 -16.85
C LEU A 127 0.15 1.52 -18.17
N SER A 128 0.79 0.57 -18.83
CA SER A 128 0.30 -0.10 -20.05
C SER A 128 -0.92 -1.02 -19.78
N ARG A 129 -1.17 -1.41 -18.53
CA ARG A 129 -2.29 -2.29 -18.17
C ARG A 129 -3.45 -1.49 -17.59
N THR A 130 -4.62 -1.65 -18.18
CA THR A 130 -5.88 -1.14 -17.61
C THR A 130 -6.51 -2.18 -16.70
N ALA A 131 -6.19 -2.14 -15.42
CA ALA A 131 -6.88 -2.94 -14.41
C ALA A 131 -8.22 -2.28 -14.09
N LYS A 132 -9.30 -2.78 -14.65
CA LYS A 132 -10.67 -2.30 -14.34
C LYS A 132 -11.63 -3.47 -14.13
N ASN A 133 -11.08 -4.68 -14.00
CA ASN A 133 -11.87 -5.87 -13.81
C ASN A 133 -12.00 -6.19 -12.31
N GLN A 134 -13.14 -6.76 -11.96
CA GLN A 134 -13.44 -7.24 -10.62
C GLN A 134 -12.37 -8.20 -10.07
N LYS A 135 -11.75 -9.00 -10.95
CA LYS A 135 -10.67 -9.92 -10.60
C LYS A 135 -9.41 -9.22 -10.10
N ASP A 136 -9.15 -7.99 -10.56
CA ASP A 136 -7.96 -7.24 -10.17
C ASP A 136 -8.07 -6.70 -8.74
N PHE A 137 -9.29 -6.39 -8.28
CA PHE A 137 -9.55 -5.90 -6.93
C PHE A 137 -9.79 -7.00 -5.91
N LYS A 138 -9.98 -8.24 -6.36
CA LYS A 138 -10.16 -9.42 -5.49
C LYS A 138 -11.18 -9.21 -4.33
N VAL A 139 -12.21 -8.38 -4.50
CA VAL A 139 -13.14 -8.00 -3.42
C VAL A 139 -13.74 -9.22 -2.72
N GLN A 140 -14.14 -10.23 -3.47
CA GLN A 140 -14.69 -11.47 -2.89
C GLN A 140 -13.64 -12.26 -2.11
N ALA A 141 -12.40 -12.32 -2.61
CA ALA A 141 -11.31 -12.98 -1.90
C ALA A 141 -10.95 -12.23 -0.62
N MET A 142 -10.89 -10.89 -0.67
CA MET A 142 -10.64 -10.04 0.49
C MET A 142 -11.67 -10.25 1.60
N ASP A 143 -12.94 -10.39 1.26
CA ASP A 143 -14.00 -10.74 2.22
C ASP A 143 -13.73 -12.11 2.89
N GLY A 144 -13.32 -13.11 2.11
CA GLY A 144 -12.92 -14.44 2.64
C GLY A 144 -11.65 -14.37 3.51
N TRP A 145 -10.66 -13.62 3.07
CA TRP A 145 -9.38 -13.46 3.79
C TRP A 145 -9.49 -12.61 5.06
N ARG A 146 -10.52 -11.77 5.14
CA ARG A 146 -10.85 -11.00 6.34
C ARG A 146 -11.00 -11.88 7.59
N ASN A 147 -11.57 -13.09 7.43
CA ASN A 147 -11.78 -14.04 8.51
C ASN A 147 -12.49 -13.39 9.73
N THR A 148 -11.82 -13.27 10.86
CA THR A 148 -12.34 -12.67 12.10
C THR A 148 -12.13 -11.16 12.20
N LYS A 149 -11.52 -10.52 11.22
CA LYS A 149 -11.33 -9.05 11.22
C LYS A 149 -12.61 -8.33 10.84
N ASP A 150 -12.75 -7.10 11.32
CA ASP A 150 -13.94 -6.29 11.10
C ASP A 150 -14.09 -5.89 9.62
N PHE A 151 -12.98 -5.51 8.97
CA PHE A 151 -12.96 -4.97 7.61
C PHE A 151 -11.86 -5.59 6.74
N ALA A 152 -11.95 -5.32 5.44
CA ALA A 152 -10.86 -5.54 4.50
C ALA A 152 -10.62 -4.28 3.67
N MET A 153 -9.39 -4.06 3.24
CA MET A 153 -8.99 -2.88 2.46
C MET A 153 -8.18 -3.28 1.25
N VAL A 154 -8.55 -2.77 0.08
CA VAL A 154 -7.72 -2.83 -1.13
C VAL A 154 -7.11 -1.45 -1.34
N VAL A 155 -5.78 -1.34 -1.29
CA VAL A 155 -5.06 -0.08 -1.57
C VAL A 155 -4.59 -0.10 -3.02
N CYS A 156 -5.06 0.85 -3.83
CA CYS A 156 -4.78 0.88 -5.26
C CYS A 156 -4.37 2.28 -5.75
N PRO A 157 -3.78 2.39 -6.96
CA PRO A 157 -3.53 3.68 -7.59
C PRO A 157 -4.83 4.42 -7.89
N ILE A 158 -4.85 5.75 -7.67
CA ILE A 158 -6.04 6.57 -7.92
C ILE A 158 -6.52 6.50 -9.38
N TYR A 159 -5.59 6.40 -10.34
CA TYR A 159 -5.92 6.32 -11.77
C TYR A 159 -6.49 4.95 -12.19
N GLN A 160 -6.45 3.96 -11.30
CA GLN A 160 -7.00 2.62 -11.50
C GLN A 160 -8.33 2.41 -10.76
N LEU A 161 -8.87 3.42 -10.12
CA LEU A 161 -10.18 3.32 -9.49
C LEU A 161 -11.23 2.88 -10.51
N PRO A 162 -12.13 1.95 -10.14
CA PRO A 162 -13.24 1.54 -10.99
C PRO A 162 -14.13 2.73 -11.36
N THR A 163 -14.82 2.64 -12.49
CA THR A 163 -15.83 3.64 -12.85
C THR A 163 -16.99 3.64 -11.84
N LYS A 164 -17.65 4.78 -11.65
CA LYS A 164 -18.75 4.97 -10.70
C LYS A 164 -19.86 3.91 -10.81
N SER A 165 -20.12 3.41 -12.01
CA SER A 165 -21.12 2.38 -12.29
C SER A 165 -20.60 0.96 -12.14
N SER A 166 -19.37 0.76 -11.70
CA SER A 166 -18.78 -0.57 -11.57
C SER A 166 -19.41 -1.36 -10.44
N GLN A 167 -19.69 -2.64 -10.69
CA GLN A 167 -20.15 -3.58 -9.67
C GLN A 167 -19.14 -3.79 -8.52
N ILE A 168 -17.86 -3.40 -8.72
CA ILE A 168 -16.82 -3.49 -7.70
C ILE A 168 -17.23 -2.71 -6.45
N TYR A 169 -17.76 -1.48 -6.60
CA TYR A 169 -18.18 -0.68 -5.45
C TYR A 169 -19.37 -1.28 -4.72
N GLN A 170 -20.36 -1.80 -5.45
CA GLN A 170 -21.52 -2.46 -4.85
C GLN A 170 -21.09 -3.69 -4.06
N GLN A 171 -20.18 -4.49 -4.62
CA GLN A 171 -19.66 -5.67 -3.93
C GLN A 171 -18.79 -5.29 -2.72
N ALA A 172 -17.98 -4.25 -2.83
CA ALA A 172 -17.15 -3.76 -1.74
C ALA A 172 -18.00 -3.33 -0.55
N ILE A 173 -19.06 -2.54 -0.78
CA ILE A 173 -20.01 -2.11 0.25
C ILE A 173 -20.71 -3.31 0.91
N LEU A 174 -21.20 -4.27 0.12
CA LEU A 174 -21.92 -5.44 0.63
C LEU A 174 -21.02 -6.38 1.46
N ARG A 175 -19.71 -6.29 1.31
CA ARG A 175 -18.73 -7.20 1.92
C ARG A 175 -17.80 -6.55 2.95
N ASN A 176 -18.06 -5.30 3.35
CA ASN A 176 -17.19 -4.54 4.23
C ASN A 176 -15.73 -4.48 3.71
N VAL A 177 -15.56 -4.30 2.40
CA VAL A 177 -14.26 -4.13 1.75
C VAL A 177 -14.10 -2.67 1.31
N CYS A 178 -13.16 -1.97 1.91
CA CYS A 178 -12.83 -0.59 1.54
C CYS A 178 -11.93 -0.56 0.30
N VAL A 179 -12.32 0.19 -0.73
CA VAL A 179 -11.45 0.50 -1.87
C VAL A 179 -10.75 1.83 -1.60
N PHE A 180 -9.50 1.75 -1.21
CA PHE A 180 -8.67 2.85 -0.76
C PHE A 180 -7.59 3.19 -1.79
N THR A 181 -6.93 4.34 -1.69
CA THR A 181 -5.84 4.67 -2.61
C THR A 181 -4.56 5.08 -1.88
N TYR A 182 -3.42 4.91 -2.54
CA TYR A 182 -2.15 5.44 -2.05
C TYR A 182 -2.21 6.96 -1.80
N THR A 183 -3.02 7.68 -2.57
CA THR A 183 -3.25 9.12 -2.35
C THR A 183 -3.98 9.39 -1.04
N HIS A 184 -4.98 8.58 -0.69
CA HIS A 184 -5.65 8.69 0.61
C HIS A 184 -4.69 8.40 1.76
N LEU A 185 -3.83 7.36 1.64
CA LEU A 185 -2.77 7.11 2.63
C LEU A 185 -1.83 8.31 2.78
N ALA A 186 -1.40 8.92 1.67
CA ALA A 186 -0.55 10.10 1.72
C ALA A 186 -1.21 11.28 2.44
N VAL A 187 -2.52 11.46 2.27
CA VAL A 187 -3.30 12.47 3.02
C VAL A 187 -3.33 12.15 4.51
N LEU A 188 -3.57 10.90 4.90
CA LEU A 188 -3.55 10.48 6.31
C LEU A 188 -2.17 10.65 6.95
N ILE A 189 -1.09 10.29 6.26
CA ILE A 189 0.29 10.51 6.73
C ILE A 189 0.57 12.02 6.90
N ARG A 190 0.04 12.88 6.02
CA ARG A 190 0.14 14.34 6.20
C ARG A 190 -0.70 14.84 7.37
N TYR A 191 -1.90 14.32 7.53
CA TYR A 191 -2.79 14.67 8.65
C TYR A 191 -2.16 14.30 9.99
N SER A 192 -1.54 13.13 10.11
CA SER A 192 -0.89 12.69 11.36
C SER A 192 0.27 13.58 11.81
N ALA A 193 0.80 14.44 10.94
CA ALA A 193 1.82 15.42 11.32
C ALA A 193 1.25 16.62 12.11
N ILE A 194 -0.07 16.83 12.09
CA ILE A 194 -0.77 17.96 12.76
C ILE A 194 -1.85 17.49 13.73
N ALA A 195 -2.16 16.20 13.74
CA ALA A 195 -3.15 15.56 14.59
C ALA A 195 -2.46 14.65 15.63
N THR A 196 -3.21 14.20 16.61
CA THR A 196 -2.74 13.16 17.52
C THR A 196 -2.77 11.78 16.83
N THR A 197 -2.03 10.83 17.39
CA THR A 197 -2.07 9.44 16.92
C THR A 197 -3.49 8.87 17.03
N GLU A 198 -4.22 9.22 18.08
CA GLU A 198 -5.59 8.77 18.29
C GLU A 198 -6.54 9.36 17.25
N ASP A 199 -6.43 10.66 16.94
CA ASP A 199 -7.23 11.28 15.87
C ASP A 199 -6.97 10.62 14.51
N SER A 200 -5.72 10.23 14.24
CA SER A 200 -5.35 9.56 12.99
C SER A 200 -5.95 8.15 12.88
N LYS A 201 -5.97 7.40 13.99
CA LYS A 201 -6.62 6.08 14.07
C LYS A 201 -8.15 6.21 13.89
N ASN A 202 -8.76 7.16 14.61
CA ASN A 202 -10.20 7.38 14.55
C ASN A 202 -10.63 7.79 13.15
N LEU A 203 -9.91 8.73 12.51
CA LEU A 203 -10.20 9.13 11.14
C LEU A 203 -10.11 7.96 10.15
N LEU A 204 -9.12 7.08 10.29
CA LEU A 204 -9.04 5.88 9.46
C LEU A 204 -10.21 4.92 9.73
N GLY A 205 -10.62 4.77 11.01
CA GLY A 205 -11.78 3.96 11.38
C GLY A 205 -13.09 4.46 10.79
N GLU A 206 -13.28 5.78 10.70
CA GLU A 206 -14.47 6.39 10.10
C GLU A 206 -14.57 6.23 8.57
N ILE A 207 -13.47 5.82 7.91
CA ILE A 207 -13.45 5.57 6.46
C ILE A 207 -14.06 4.20 6.10
N PHE A 208 -14.05 3.26 7.03
CA PHE A 208 -14.67 1.95 6.84
C PHE A 208 -16.19 2.00 6.94
#